data_8dba997f88c16d8c1553524cd8888392
#
_entry.id   8dba997f88c16d8c1553524cd8888392
#
_cell.length_a   1.000
_cell.length_b   1.000
_cell.length_c   1.000
_cell.angle_alpha   90.00
_cell.angle_beta   90.00
_cell.angle_gamma   90.00
#
_symmetry.space_group_name_H-M   'P 1'
#
loop_
_entity.id
_entity.type
_entity.pdbx_description
1 polymer ?
#
loop_
_entity_poly.entity_id
_entity_poly.type
_entity_poly.pdbx_seq_one_letter_code
_entity_poly.pdbx_strand_id
1 'polypeptide(L)'
;DFTEIPPAENRNFALRKEFKAIIDGTSIEATSIFNGCFAEILSYNTPLFNVPEKSITYYEDKEDWAIDFTTMDDTAAFTAMVAIGEHTPRALHISSFSVSPDDLAVLSEKNKGSRFNLINKGSMESFSADNRVFRAANPAGEDELYPRWQQAQYMYSMFLVHHEKLDNARYEGLTWSPVEENI
;
A
#
# COMPACT_ATOMS: atom_id res chain seq x y z
N ASP A 1 5.13 -3.92 5.94
CA ASP A 1 6.07 -4.59 5.03
C ASP A 1 5.52 -5.96 4.67
N PHE A 2 5.82 -6.50 3.46
CA PHE A 2 5.26 -7.77 3.00
C PHE A 2 5.72 -8.96 3.86
N THR A 3 6.75 -8.83 4.67
CA THR A 3 7.21 -9.91 5.56
C THR A 3 6.23 -10.17 6.70
N GLU A 4 5.39 -9.21 7.04
CA GLU A 4 4.39 -9.29 8.11
C GLU A 4 3.05 -9.88 7.62
N ILE A 5 2.80 -9.85 6.30
CA ILE A 5 1.57 -10.38 5.71
C ILE A 5 1.66 -11.90 5.56
N PRO A 6 0.68 -12.69 6.02
CA PRO A 6 0.66 -14.12 5.77
C PRO A 6 0.68 -14.45 4.27
N PRO A 7 1.48 -15.42 3.80
CA PRO A 7 1.61 -15.73 2.36
C PRO A 7 0.29 -16.03 1.65
N ALA A 8 -0.68 -16.62 2.36
CA ALA A 8 -1.99 -16.95 1.80
C ALA A 8 -2.84 -15.70 1.46
N GLU A 9 -2.56 -14.56 2.11
CA GLU A 9 -3.37 -13.36 2.00
C GLU A 9 -2.98 -12.47 0.81
N ASN A 10 -1.75 -12.60 0.30
CA ASN A 10 -1.32 -11.84 -0.88
C ASN A 10 -0.28 -12.62 -1.70
N ARG A 11 -0.68 -13.06 -2.91
CA ARG A 11 0.18 -13.84 -3.83
C ARG A 11 1.51 -13.14 -4.10
N ASN A 12 1.46 -11.86 -4.44
CA ASN A 12 2.68 -11.15 -4.83
C ASN A 12 3.61 -10.92 -3.65
N PHE A 13 3.08 -10.76 -2.45
CA PHE A 13 3.91 -10.67 -1.25
C PHE A 13 4.52 -12.02 -0.89
N ALA A 14 3.80 -13.12 -1.11
CA ALA A 14 4.38 -14.46 -0.98
C ALA A 14 5.58 -14.65 -1.91
N LEU A 15 5.44 -14.31 -3.19
CA LEU A 15 6.53 -14.38 -4.17
C LEU A 15 7.72 -13.47 -3.82
N ARG A 16 7.45 -12.27 -3.29
CA ARG A 16 8.53 -11.38 -2.81
C ARG A 16 9.25 -11.93 -1.59
N LYS A 17 8.55 -12.62 -0.69
CA LYS A 17 9.18 -13.33 0.44
C LYS A 17 10.10 -14.44 -0.04
N GLU A 18 9.66 -15.24 -0.99
CA GLU A 18 10.47 -16.32 -1.59
C GLU A 18 11.72 -15.74 -2.27
N PHE A 19 11.54 -14.70 -3.08
CA PHE A 19 12.67 -14.01 -3.72
C PHE A 19 13.66 -13.44 -2.70
N LYS A 20 13.14 -12.78 -1.65
CA LYS A 20 13.99 -12.27 -0.57
C LYS A 20 14.79 -13.37 0.09
N ALA A 21 14.16 -14.50 0.39
CA ALA A 21 14.85 -15.64 1.01
C ALA A 21 15.97 -16.21 0.10
N ILE A 22 15.76 -16.24 -1.22
CA ILE A 22 16.79 -16.65 -2.19
C ILE A 22 17.99 -15.67 -2.15
N ILE A 23 17.73 -14.36 -2.21
CA ILE A 23 18.78 -13.32 -2.18
C ILE A 23 19.54 -13.35 -0.85
N ASP A 24 18.85 -13.49 0.26
CA ASP A 24 19.47 -13.54 1.59
C ASP A 24 20.40 -14.76 1.76
N GLY A 25 20.20 -15.82 0.97
CA GLY A 25 21.09 -17.00 0.90
C GLY A 25 22.33 -16.80 0.02
N THR A 26 22.51 -15.63 -0.61
CA THR A 26 23.63 -15.32 -1.48
C THR A 26 24.58 -14.29 -0.85
N SER A 27 25.71 -14.00 -1.53
CA SER A 27 26.62 -12.91 -1.18
C SER A 27 26.20 -11.55 -1.72
N ILE A 28 25.04 -11.46 -2.38
CA ILE A 28 24.54 -10.20 -2.97
C ILE A 28 24.03 -9.30 -1.83
N GLU A 29 24.53 -8.09 -1.80
CA GLU A 29 23.98 -7.04 -0.95
C GLU A 29 22.70 -6.48 -1.61
N ALA A 30 21.57 -6.64 -0.94
CA ALA A 30 20.28 -6.20 -1.42
C ALA A 30 19.58 -5.32 -0.39
N THR A 31 18.91 -4.29 -0.87
CA THR A 31 18.05 -3.42 -0.06
C THR A 31 16.61 -3.51 -0.56
N SER A 32 15.68 -3.75 0.35
CA SER A 32 14.25 -3.64 0.07
C SER A 32 13.75 -2.26 0.49
N ILE A 33 13.08 -1.56 -0.41
CA ILE A 33 12.40 -0.29 -0.12
C ILE A 33 10.91 -0.57 -0.01
N PHE A 34 10.35 -0.33 1.15
CA PHE A 34 8.93 -0.48 1.46
C PHE A 34 8.27 0.89 1.38
N ASN A 35 7.55 1.11 0.31
CA ASN A 35 6.95 2.41 -0.03
C ASN A 35 5.46 2.50 0.29
N GLY A 36 4.91 1.57 1.07
CA GLY A 36 3.48 1.51 1.30
C GLY A 36 2.70 1.28 0.00
N CYS A 37 1.63 2.01 -0.20
CA CYS A 37 0.83 1.99 -1.41
C CYS A 37 1.23 3.14 -2.35
N PHE A 38 1.15 2.95 -3.65
CA PHE A 38 1.36 4.06 -4.58
C PHE A 38 0.19 5.06 -4.47
N ALA A 39 0.52 6.35 -4.23
CA ALA A 39 -0.46 7.42 -4.02
C ALA A 39 -1.39 7.61 -5.23
N GLU A 40 -0.92 7.31 -6.43
CA GLU A 40 -1.65 7.42 -7.68
C GLU A 40 -2.95 6.59 -7.69
N ILE A 41 -3.05 5.55 -6.85
CA ILE A 41 -4.31 4.78 -6.74
C ILE A 41 -5.47 5.62 -6.23
N LEU A 42 -5.23 6.72 -5.53
CA LEU A 42 -6.25 7.65 -5.07
C LEU A 42 -6.87 8.45 -6.23
N SER A 43 -6.18 8.53 -7.38
CA SER A 43 -6.70 9.11 -8.62
C SER A 43 -7.50 8.13 -9.47
N TYR A 44 -7.42 6.83 -9.19
CA TYR A 44 -8.21 5.80 -9.85
C TYR A 44 -9.43 5.44 -9.00
N ASN A 45 -10.52 5.05 -9.63
CA ASN A 45 -11.69 4.56 -8.91
C ASN A 45 -11.39 3.20 -8.28
N THR A 46 -10.92 3.22 -7.06
CA THR A 46 -10.65 2.00 -6.28
C THR A 46 -11.73 1.78 -5.23
N PRO A 47 -11.88 0.57 -4.70
CA PRO A 47 -12.78 0.36 -3.56
C PRO A 47 -12.44 1.20 -2.34
N LEU A 48 -11.14 1.51 -2.10
CA LEU A 48 -10.73 2.36 -0.99
C LEU A 48 -11.24 3.80 -1.16
N PHE A 49 -11.06 4.39 -2.34
CA PHE A 49 -11.43 5.78 -2.62
C PHE A 49 -12.15 5.83 -3.98
N ASN A 50 -13.49 5.92 -3.94
CA ASN A 50 -14.36 5.86 -5.10
C ASN A 50 -15.00 7.23 -5.37
N VAL A 51 -14.45 7.95 -6.34
CA VAL A 51 -14.89 9.32 -6.66
C VAL A 51 -16.32 9.35 -7.26
N PRO A 52 -16.71 8.48 -8.22
CA PRO A 52 -18.06 8.45 -8.74
C PRO A 52 -19.14 8.19 -7.70
N GLU A 53 -18.88 7.28 -6.77
CA GLU A 53 -19.82 6.91 -5.72
C GLU A 53 -19.70 7.80 -4.46
N LYS A 54 -18.71 8.68 -4.42
CA LYS A 54 -18.38 9.52 -3.26
C LYS A 54 -18.28 8.69 -1.99
N SER A 55 -17.51 7.60 -2.04
CA SER A 55 -17.39 6.65 -0.95
C SER A 55 -15.94 6.26 -0.67
N ILE A 56 -15.68 5.98 0.59
CA ILE A 56 -14.40 5.48 1.11
C ILE A 56 -14.71 4.23 1.93
N THR A 57 -14.07 3.13 1.57
CA THR A 57 -14.31 1.84 2.24
C THR A 57 -13.25 1.57 3.31
N TYR A 58 -13.70 1.09 4.46
CA TYR A 58 -12.84 0.59 5.52
C TYR A 58 -13.42 -0.69 6.15
N TYR A 59 -12.72 -1.29 7.09
CA TYR A 59 -13.06 -2.54 7.75
C TYR A 59 -12.90 -2.44 9.26
N GLU A 60 -13.72 -3.20 10.02
CA GLU A 60 -13.71 -3.21 11.49
C GLU A 60 -13.88 -1.80 12.08
N ASP A 61 -13.04 -1.44 13.02
CA ASP A 61 -12.90 -0.13 13.67
C ASP A 61 -11.68 0.65 13.11
N LYS A 62 -11.41 0.49 11.79
CA LYS A 62 -10.21 1.03 11.14
C LYS A 62 -10.49 2.31 10.33
N GLU A 63 -11.48 3.08 10.70
CA GLU A 63 -11.74 4.41 10.09
C GLU A 63 -10.60 5.41 10.31
N ASP A 64 -9.87 5.26 11.43
CA ASP A 64 -8.69 6.07 11.80
C ASP A 64 -7.35 5.36 11.54
N TRP A 65 -7.38 4.18 10.90
CA TRP A 65 -6.18 3.42 10.56
C TRP A 65 -5.35 4.14 9.50
N ALA A 66 -4.15 4.57 9.84
CA ALA A 66 -3.23 5.22 8.92
C ALA A 66 -2.69 4.24 7.87
N ILE A 67 -2.85 4.59 6.61
CA ILE A 67 -2.33 3.88 5.45
C ILE A 67 -1.20 4.72 4.87
N ASP A 68 -0.05 4.10 4.65
CA ASP A 68 1.13 4.76 4.07
C ASP A 68 1.03 4.81 2.55
N PHE A 69 1.19 6.00 1.99
CA PHE A 69 1.20 6.26 0.55
C PHE A 69 2.49 6.94 0.12
N THR A 70 3.06 6.49 -1.00
CA THR A 70 4.21 7.14 -1.62
C THR A 70 3.95 7.33 -3.11
N THR A 71 4.24 8.51 -3.65
CA THR A 71 4.15 8.72 -5.10
C THR A 71 5.22 7.90 -5.83
N MET A 72 4.98 7.59 -7.11
CA MET A 72 5.98 6.92 -7.95
C MET A 72 7.24 7.79 -8.07
N ASP A 73 7.08 9.10 -8.18
CA ASP A 73 8.19 10.06 -8.29
C ASP A 73 9.03 10.10 -7.00
N ASP A 74 8.40 10.16 -5.82
CA ASP A 74 9.13 10.13 -4.55
C ASP A 74 9.84 8.78 -4.35
N THR A 75 9.19 7.67 -4.74
CA THR A 75 9.80 6.34 -4.71
C THR A 75 11.04 6.29 -5.62
N ALA A 76 10.94 6.84 -6.82
CA ALA A 76 12.06 6.88 -7.77
C ALA A 76 13.21 7.76 -7.25
N ALA A 77 12.89 8.95 -6.73
CA ALA A 77 13.88 9.88 -6.18
C ALA A 77 14.63 9.25 -4.99
N PHE A 78 13.90 8.65 -4.04
CA PHE A 78 14.50 7.96 -2.90
C PHE A 78 15.35 6.76 -3.36
N THR A 79 14.86 5.96 -4.31
CA THR A 79 15.59 4.80 -4.84
C THR A 79 16.90 5.21 -5.51
N ALA A 80 16.92 6.34 -6.23
CA ALA A 80 18.13 6.87 -6.83
C ALA A 80 19.19 7.23 -5.76
N MET A 81 18.78 7.83 -4.65
CA MET A 81 19.68 8.13 -3.52
C MET A 81 20.18 6.84 -2.85
N VAL A 82 19.33 5.84 -2.69
CA VAL A 82 19.72 4.52 -2.17
C VAL A 82 20.77 3.86 -3.03
N ALA A 83 20.60 3.94 -4.37
CA ALA A 83 21.50 3.29 -5.32
C ALA A 83 22.94 3.85 -5.34
N ILE A 84 23.11 5.14 -4.98
CA ILE A 84 24.42 5.79 -4.90
C ILE A 84 24.95 5.90 -3.48
N GLY A 85 24.14 5.54 -2.48
CA GLY A 85 24.49 5.63 -1.08
C GLY A 85 25.45 4.53 -0.64
N GLU A 86 26.39 4.87 0.24
CA GLU A 86 27.24 3.90 0.92
C GLU A 86 26.51 3.32 2.15
N HIS A 87 26.77 2.05 2.47
CA HIS A 87 26.25 1.38 3.68
C HIS A 87 24.72 1.42 3.81
N THR A 88 24.04 1.02 2.76
CA THR A 88 22.57 0.99 2.74
C THR A 88 22.01 -0.17 3.58
N PRO A 89 21.03 0.06 4.48
CA PRO A 89 20.38 -0.99 5.23
C PRO A 89 19.66 -2.00 4.34
N ARG A 90 19.43 -3.22 4.85
CA ARG A 90 18.67 -4.28 4.16
C ARG A 90 17.20 -3.94 3.94
N ALA A 91 16.62 -3.07 4.78
CA ALA A 91 15.24 -2.64 4.72
C ALA A 91 15.14 -1.13 4.95
N LEU A 92 14.38 -0.45 4.15
CA LEU A 92 14.08 0.98 4.25
C LEU A 92 12.57 1.17 4.08
N HIS A 93 11.95 1.98 4.95
CA HIS A 93 10.53 2.27 4.95
C HIS A 93 10.30 3.75 4.64
N ILE A 94 9.49 4.03 3.64
CA ILE A 94 9.19 5.40 3.21
C ILE A 94 7.69 5.60 3.01
N SER A 95 7.25 6.84 3.21
CA SER A 95 5.90 7.28 2.86
C SER A 95 5.92 8.76 2.51
N SER A 96 5.29 9.18 1.41
CA SER A 96 5.09 10.60 1.12
C SER A 96 4.12 11.20 2.14
N PHE A 97 3.07 10.46 2.48
CA PHE A 97 2.09 10.82 3.50
C PHE A 97 1.38 9.57 4.02
N SER A 98 0.84 9.68 5.24
CA SER A 98 0.00 8.63 5.83
C SER A 98 -1.36 9.24 6.13
N VAL A 99 -2.43 8.58 5.69
CA VAL A 99 -3.82 9.05 5.87
C VAL A 99 -4.74 7.90 6.20
N SER A 100 -5.73 8.17 7.04
CA SER A 100 -6.80 7.23 7.37
C SER A 100 -7.99 7.39 6.42
N PRO A 101 -8.94 6.43 6.42
CA PRO A 101 -10.22 6.60 5.76
C PRO A 101 -10.96 7.88 6.18
N ASP A 102 -10.93 8.26 7.47
CA ASP A 102 -11.57 9.50 7.94
C ASP A 102 -10.82 10.75 7.43
N ASP A 103 -9.49 10.74 7.41
CA ASP A 103 -8.69 11.82 6.81
C ASP A 103 -9.04 11.99 5.32
N LEU A 104 -9.17 10.88 4.57
CA LEU A 104 -9.58 10.91 3.16
C LEU A 104 -10.99 11.52 3.00
N ALA A 105 -11.91 11.26 3.93
CA ALA A 105 -13.23 11.88 3.89
C ALA A 105 -13.17 13.39 4.11
N VAL A 106 -12.34 13.86 5.03
CA VAL A 106 -12.10 15.30 5.26
C VAL A 106 -11.45 15.94 4.04
N LEU A 107 -10.42 15.30 3.49
CA LEU A 107 -9.70 15.79 2.31
C LEU A 107 -10.59 15.81 1.06
N SER A 108 -11.52 14.85 0.91
CA SER A 108 -12.47 14.85 -0.20
C SER A 108 -13.40 16.08 -0.17
N GLU A 109 -13.83 16.53 1.02
CA GLU A 109 -14.61 17.75 1.16
C GLU A 109 -13.83 18.97 0.68
N LYS A 110 -12.56 19.08 1.08
CA LYS A 110 -11.68 20.19 0.70
C LYS A 110 -11.38 20.21 -0.80
N ASN A 111 -11.04 19.04 -1.38
CA ASN A 111 -10.48 18.97 -2.74
C ASN A 111 -11.53 18.67 -3.82
N LYS A 112 -12.63 17.97 -3.47
CA LYS A 112 -13.72 17.58 -4.40
C LYS A 112 -15.02 18.32 -4.13
N GLY A 113 -15.07 19.21 -3.11
CA GLY A 113 -16.25 20.00 -2.76
C GLY A 113 -17.38 19.21 -2.09
N SER A 114 -17.15 17.98 -1.69
CA SER A 114 -18.11 17.18 -0.91
C SER A 114 -17.40 16.12 -0.10
N ARG A 115 -17.82 15.96 1.17
CA ARG A 115 -17.33 14.87 2.04
C ARG A 115 -17.84 13.52 1.50
N PHE A 116 -16.93 12.57 1.30
CA PHE A 116 -17.29 11.23 0.88
C PHE A 116 -17.78 10.39 2.06
N ASN A 117 -18.69 9.46 1.78
CA ASN A 117 -19.27 8.60 2.79
C ASN A 117 -18.31 7.49 3.20
N LEU A 118 -18.08 7.33 4.49
CA LEU A 118 -17.37 6.19 5.05
C LEU A 118 -18.26 4.95 5.03
N ILE A 119 -17.78 3.86 4.46
CA ILE A 119 -18.51 2.60 4.32
C ILE A 119 -17.72 1.49 5.02
N ASN A 120 -18.20 1.05 6.18
CA ASN A 120 -17.69 -0.13 6.85
C ASN A 120 -18.16 -1.39 6.11
N LYS A 121 -17.23 -2.24 5.68
CA LYS A 121 -17.50 -3.48 4.94
C LYS A 121 -17.45 -4.74 5.81
N GLY A 122 -17.37 -4.59 7.12
CA GLY A 122 -17.35 -5.71 8.05
C GLY A 122 -15.96 -6.05 8.58
N SER A 123 -15.75 -7.29 9.01
CA SER A 123 -14.50 -7.69 9.65
C SER A 123 -13.38 -8.00 8.68
N MET A 124 -12.13 -7.87 9.13
CA MET A 124 -10.94 -8.32 8.38
C MET A 124 -10.96 -9.82 8.13
N GLU A 125 -11.54 -10.62 9.03
CA GLU A 125 -11.71 -12.05 8.84
C GLU A 125 -12.65 -12.36 7.67
N SER A 126 -13.81 -11.70 7.59
CA SER A 126 -14.75 -11.87 6.47
C SER A 126 -14.10 -11.41 5.16
N PHE A 127 -13.37 -10.30 5.18
CA PHE A 127 -12.66 -9.81 3.99
C PHE A 127 -11.61 -10.82 3.47
N SER A 128 -10.82 -11.42 4.37
CA SER A 128 -9.88 -12.47 4.00
C SER A 128 -10.60 -13.70 3.42
N ALA A 129 -11.70 -14.14 4.03
CA ALA A 129 -12.50 -15.27 3.54
C ALA A 129 -13.07 -15.01 2.15
N ASP A 130 -13.65 -13.84 1.92
CA ASP A 130 -14.21 -13.42 0.63
C ASP A 130 -13.12 -13.34 -0.46
N ASN A 131 -11.92 -12.84 -0.13
CA ASN A 131 -10.80 -12.81 -1.06
C ASN A 131 -10.38 -14.21 -1.50
N ARG A 132 -10.35 -15.18 -0.58
CA ARG A 132 -10.04 -16.57 -0.91
C ARG A 132 -11.10 -17.21 -1.80
N VAL A 133 -12.37 -16.97 -1.50
CA VAL A 133 -13.49 -17.44 -2.34
C VAL A 133 -13.41 -16.81 -3.73
N PHE A 134 -13.20 -15.51 -3.81
CA PHE A 134 -13.11 -14.79 -5.09
C PHE A 134 -11.93 -15.29 -5.93
N ARG A 135 -10.76 -15.50 -5.35
CA ARG A 135 -9.60 -16.09 -6.03
C ARG A 135 -9.90 -17.51 -6.54
N ALA A 136 -10.46 -18.38 -5.69
CA ALA A 136 -10.79 -19.74 -6.04
C ALA A 136 -11.84 -19.82 -7.18
N ALA A 137 -12.78 -18.87 -7.24
CA ALA A 137 -13.79 -18.79 -8.29
C ALA A 137 -13.23 -18.27 -9.62
N ASN A 138 -12.01 -17.71 -9.66
CA ASN A 138 -11.38 -17.12 -10.83
C ASN A 138 -9.97 -17.70 -11.07
N PRO A 139 -9.83 -19.01 -11.30
CA PRO A 139 -8.52 -19.67 -11.40
C PRO A 139 -7.68 -19.22 -12.61
N ALA A 140 -8.29 -18.76 -13.68
CA ALA A 140 -7.56 -18.22 -14.83
C ALA A 140 -6.71 -16.98 -14.48
N GLY A 141 -7.07 -16.26 -13.44
CA GLY A 141 -6.28 -15.13 -12.94
C GLY A 141 -4.92 -15.50 -12.36
N GLU A 142 -4.65 -16.78 -12.08
CA GLU A 142 -3.32 -17.22 -11.63
C GLU A 142 -2.24 -17.00 -12.71
N ASP A 143 -2.61 -17.03 -13.97
CA ASP A 143 -1.72 -16.79 -15.12
C ASP A 143 -1.66 -15.31 -15.52
N GLU A 144 -2.47 -14.45 -14.90
CA GLU A 144 -2.47 -13.01 -15.15
C GLU A 144 -1.47 -12.27 -14.24
N LEU A 145 -0.87 -11.20 -14.79
CA LEU A 145 0.03 -10.34 -14.01
C LEU A 145 -0.72 -9.58 -12.91
N TYR A 146 -1.92 -9.05 -13.23
CA TYR A 146 -2.76 -8.26 -12.32
C TYR A 146 -4.22 -8.72 -12.35
N PRO A 147 -4.55 -9.91 -11.80
CA PRO A 147 -5.92 -10.36 -11.75
C PRO A 147 -6.76 -9.50 -10.78
N ARG A 148 -8.05 -9.39 -11.04
CA ARG A 148 -8.96 -8.56 -10.22
C ARG A 148 -8.96 -8.94 -8.74
N TRP A 149 -8.90 -10.22 -8.40
CA TRP A 149 -8.86 -10.67 -7.01
C TRP A 149 -7.59 -10.21 -6.27
N GLN A 150 -6.51 -9.91 -6.99
CA GLN A 150 -5.29 -9.39 -6.39
C GLN A 150 -5.43 -7.95 -5.87
N GLN A 151 -6.29 -7.13 -6.48
CA GLN A 151 -6.59 -5.80 -5.95
C GLN A 151 -7.19 -5.89 -4.54
N ALA A 152 -8.08 -6.87 -4.32
CA ALA A 152 -8.65 -7.12 -2.99
C ALA A 152 -7.58 -7.59 -2.00
N GLN A 153 -6.61 -8.41 -2.43
CA GLN A 153 -5.48 -8.82 -1.58
C GLN A 153 -4.58 -7.64 -1.20
N TYR A 154 -4.32 -6.73 -2.13
CA TYR A 154 -3.56 -5.52 -1.80
C TYR A 154 -4.34 -4.63 -0.82
N MET A 155 -5.64 -4.41 -1.06
CA MET A 155 -6.47 -3.64 -0.16
C MET A 155 -6.53 -4.25 1.25
N TYR A 156 -6.65 -5.58 1.36
CA TYR A 156 -6.56 -6.27 2.65
C TYR A 156 -5.23 -5.97 3.36
N SER A 157 -4.12 -6.04 2.61
CA SER A 157 -2.77 -5.79 3.15
C SER A 157 -2.59 -4.37 3.69
N MET A 158 -3.25 -3.36 3.09
CA MET A 158 -3.17 -1.96 3.52
C MET A 158 -3.77 -1.75 4.91
N PHE A 159 -4.74 -2.57 5.32
CA PHE A 159 -5.34 -2.54 6.65
C PHE A 159 -4.66 -3.44 7.68
N LEU A 160 -3.57 -4.12 7.33
CA LEU A 160 -2.84 -4.99 8.25
C LEU A 160 -1.54 -4.39 8.78
N VAL A 161 -0.86 -3.59 7.98
CA VAL A 161 0.50 -3.12 8.29
C VAL A 161 0.59 -1.62 8.17
N HIS A 162 1.18 -1.00 9.17
CA HIS A 162 1.55 0.41 9.23
C HIS A 162 2.96 0.51 9.83
N HIS A 163 3.76 1.47 9.40
CA HIS A 163 5.12 1.67 9.89
C HIS A 163 5.23 2.95 10.72
N GLU A 164 5.50 2.78 12.02
CA GLU A 164 5.70 3.92 12.93
C GLU A 164 7.01 4.68 12.66
N LYS A 165 8.00 4.01 12.06
CA LYS A 165 9.32 4.60 11.78
C LYS A 165 9.59 4.57 10.29
N LEU A 166 9.79 5.76 9.73
CA LEU A 166 10.13 5.96 8.33
C LEU A 166 11.57 6.43 8.18
N ASP A 167 12.20 6.02 7.09
CA ASP A 167 13.56 6.41 6.69
C ASP A 167 13.58 7.67 5.81
N ASN A 168 12.49 8.42 5.78
CA ASN A 168 12.31 9.62 4.95
C ASN A 168 13.43 10.66 5.09
N ALA A 169 13.95 10.83 6.32
CA ALA A 169 14.99 11.79 6.64
C ALA A 169 16.42 11.29 6.37
N ARG A 170 16.58 10.08 5.80
CA ARG A 170 17.89 9.47 5.59
C ARG A 170 18.77 10.25 4.61
N TYR A 171 18.17 10.84 3.60
CA TYR A 171 18.89 11.61 2.58
C TYR A 171 18.42 13.05 2.58
N GLU A 172 19.39 13.98 2.64
CA GLU A 172 19.10 15.42 2.56
C GLU A 172 18.68 15.80 1.14
N GLY A 173 17.84 16.84 1.02
CA GLY A 173 17.44 17.41 -0.26
C GLY A 173 16.26 16.71 -0.93
N LEU A 174 15.72 15.65 -0.35
CA LEU A 174 14.45 15.06 -0.83
C LEU A 174 13.26 15.85 -0.25
N THR A 175 12.31 16.17 -1.12
CA THR A 175 11.03 16.76 -0.76
C THR A 175 9.94 15.71 -1.03
N TRP A 176 9.03 15.53 -0.09
CA TRP A 176 7.95 14.55 -0.20
C TRP A 176 6.68 15.23 -0.69
N SER A 177 5.99 14.57 -1.59
CA SER A 177 4.73 15.05 -2.16
C SER A 177 3.63 15.15 -1.11
N PRO A 178 2.91 16.28 -1.02
CA PRO A 178 1.80 16.42 -0.08
C PRO A 178 0.56 15.66 -0.55
N VAL A 179 -0.29 15.27 0.40
CA VAL A 179 -1.51 14.51 0.11
C VAL A 179 -2.48 15.28 -0.78
N GLU A 180 -2.56 16.59 -0.65
CA GLU A 180 -3.49 17.45 -1.37
C GLU A 180 -3.31 17.40 -2.90
N GLU A 181 -2.12 17.07 -3.37
CA GLU A 181 -1.83 16.96 -4.81
C GLU A 181 -2.24 15.60 -5.40
N ASN A 182 -2.62 14.64 -4.54
CA ASN A 182 -2.86 13.25 -4.92
C ASN A 182 -4.33 12.80 -4.76
N ILE A 183 -5.22 13.72 -4.36
CA ILE A 183 -6.65 13.45 -4.14
C ILE A 183 -7.54 14.31 -5.03
#